data_a7090bd39d24c47ba288f58c4c4635b1
#
_entry.id   a7090bd39d24c47ba288f58c4c4635b1
#
_cell.length_a   1.000
_cell.length_b   1.000
_cell.length_c   1.000
_cell.angle_alpha   90.00
_cell.angle_beta   90.00
_cell.angle_gamma   90.00
#
_symmetry.space_group_name_H-M   'P 1'
#
loop_
_entity.id
_entity.type
_entity.pdbx_description
1 polymer ?
#
loop_
_entity_poly.entity_id
_entity_poly.type
_entity_poly.pdbx_seq_one_letter_code
_entity_poly.pdbx_strand_id
1 'polypeptide(L)'
;MQRLTNFDEYLHCMRNTIFIILFSIILVSGSILPATFAEIQASSGIGAGLAGVDHPGSWYPGENLKVGDYFKYKLCHESYKDCTDFWFSMWLEKEVFVGPEEKFRFQVLIEDGNKVLKGHMDVGKIAPEPIGGTVSDNILRYTSVYKSSIIWLSSFATAEIDQPGKGPKAFTKPSWGKIGNIGGEQVGAIGMETITIPTGEYDTIVIGWKSGGVTNRIWVVDEFTFPVKASTWVQVTAGVPPQEYRFTLYEYEENVSSSPFAGIIDTQEAKEGAGCITNYDLVKIFENTNTNSMVINIKYGPEKPRIGCDIEWVIEFRKAFSTDLWENQVHYDILKVKLVDGKTIPTASAAEEEGHDKFFSTSGQVHRYWQMQGEPGLQKFAIIVYGTGPEYNTPSPDAFGYVLLDIDLQSKKSVSETSIPSWIKNNAGWWADGQIDDNSFVSGLQWLISNGIMKIS
;
A
#
# COMPACT_ATOMS: atom_id res chain seq x y z
N MET A 1 30.50 -3.79 29.29
CA MET A 1 29.33 -3.45 30.11
C MET A 1 29.08 -1.94 30.25
N GLN A 2 29.89 -1.05 29.67
CA GLN A 2 29.77 0.42 29.78
C GLN A 2 29.25 1.12 28.51
N ARG A 3 28.84 0.39 27.47
CA ARG A 3 28.38 0.96 26.16
C ARG A 3 26.87 1.10 26.01
N LEU A 4 26.08 0.62 26.97
CA LEU A 4 24.61 0.61 26.90
C LEU A 4 23.90 1.82 27.55
N THR A 5 24.58 2.58 28.42
CA THR A 5 23.94 3.62 29.23
C THR A 5 23.57 4.92 28.48
N ASN A 6 24.11 5.17 27.31
CA ASN A 6 23.91 6.46 26.64
C ASN A 6 22.80 6.45 25.57
N PHE A 7 22.31 5.28 25.14
CA PHE A 7 21.16 5.20 24.26
C PHE A 7 19.86 5.34 25.06
N ASP A 8 19.85 4.81 26.29
CA ASP A 8 18.71 4.96 27.22
C ASP A 8 18.51 6.40 27.70
N GLU A 9 19.59 7.17 27.90
CA GLU A 9 19.50 8.58 28.28
C GLU A 9 18.93 9.47 27.17
N TYR A 10 19.19 9.15 25.91
CA TYR A 10 18.62 9.89 24.78
C TYR A 10 17.13 9.64 24.61
N LEU A 11 16.67 8.41 24.81
CA LEU A 11 15.25 8.05 24.83
C LEU A 11 14.50 8.68 26.01
N HIS A 12 15.16 8.87 27.15
CA HIS A 12 14.56 9.53 28.31
C HIS A 12 14.46 11.06 28.15
N CYS A 13 15.38 11.70 27.43
CA CYS A 13 15.34 13.15 27.21
C CYS A 13 14.21 13.56 26.24
N MET A 14 13.91 12.75 25.21
CA MET A 14 12.79 13.01 24.30
C MET A 14 11.41 12.81 24.95
N ARG A 15 11.29 11.97 25.98
CA ARG A 15 10.02 11.67 26.65
C ARG A 15 9.53 12.76 27.60
N ASN A 16 10.36 13.69 28.03
CA ASN A 16 10.02 14.70 29.06
C ASN A 16 9.67 16.10 28.54
N THR A 17 9.60 16.32 27.23
CA THR A 17 9.32 17.68 26.69
C THR A 17 7.87 17.88 26.23
N ILE A 18 6.98 16.90 26.31
CA ILE A 18 5.56 17.04 25.94
C ILE A 18 4.66 16.69 27.13
N PHE A 19 4.69 17.51 28.17
CA PHE A 19 3.58 17.60 29.13
C PHE A 19 3.60 18.99 29.75
N ILE A 20 2.89 19.92 29.17
CA ILE A 20 2.17 21.06 29.80
C ILE A 20 1.50 21.86 28.65
N ILE A 21 0.24 21.62 28.34
CA ILE A 21 -0.74 22.65 27.93
C ILE A 21 -2.14 22.17 28.31
N LEU A 22 -2.61 22.71 29.40
CA LEU A 22 -3.92 23.19 29.81
C LEU A 22 -5.22 22.64 29.19
N PHE A 23 -5.97 21.99 30.05
CA PHE A 23 -7.43 21.85 30.03
C PHE A 23 -8.12 23.21 29.93
N SER A 24 -8.99 23.37 28.94
CA SER A 24 -10.07 24.36 28.95
C SER A 24 -11.35 23.63 28.57
N ILE A 25 -12.20 23.42 29.56
CA ILE A 25 -13.55 22.87 29.44
C ILE A 25 -14.45 23.97 28.87
N ILE A 26 -15.04 23.75 27.70
CA ILE A 26 -16.23 24.48 27.24
C ILE A 26 -17.38 23.48 27.19
N LEU A 27 -18.27 23.59 28.17
CA LEU A 27 -19.58 22.96 28.17
C LEU A 27 -20.47 23.67 27.13
N VAL A 28 -20.72 23.01 26.01
CA VAL A 28 -21.84 23.35 25.13
C VAL A 28 -22.85 22.23 25.27
N SER A 29 -23.95 22.56 25.93
CA SER A 29 -25.15 21.73 26.02
C SER A 29 -25.85 21.71 24.67
N GLY A 30 -25.53 20.73 23.83
CA GLY A 30 -26.26 20.38 22.64
C GLY A 30 -26.98 19.06 22.87
N SER A 31 -28.29 19.08 22.73
CA SER A 31 -29.18 17.93 22.82
C SER A 31 -28.75 16.82 21.86
N ILE A 32 -28.16 15.77 22.41
CA ILE A 32 -27.88 14.53 21.69
C ILE A 32 -29.21 13.80 21.56
N LEU A 33 -29.78 13.83 20.36
CA LEU A 33 -30.76 12.82 19.98
C LEU A 33 -30.03 11.46 19.95
N PRO A 34 -30.54 10.42 20.63
CA PRO A 34 -29.95 9.10 20.52
C PRO A 34 -30.10 8.63 19.06
N ALA A 35 -28.99 8.50 18.37
CA ALA A 35 -28.94 7.66 17.18
C ALA A 35 -29.35 6.26 17.63
N THR A 36 -30.53 5.81 17.23
CA THR A 36 -30.95 4.43 17.39
C THR A 36 -30.01 3.59 16.55
N PHE A 37 -28.96 3.07 17.18
CA PHE A 37 -28.25 1.93 16.62
C PHE A 37 -29.29 0.82 16.52
N ALA A 38 -29.72 0.50 15.29
CA ALA A 38 -30.38 -0.76 15.03
C ALA A 38 -29.34 -1.83 15.34
N GLU A 39 -29.40 -2.38 16.55
CA GLU A 39 -28.69 -3.59 16.90
C GLU A 39 -29.24 -4.69 16.00
N ILE A 40 -28.56 -4.94 14.86
CA ILE A 40 -28.80 -6.12 14.06
C ILE A 40 -28.41 -7.28 14.96
N GLN A 41 -29.41 -7.97 15.50
CA GLN A 41 -29.21 -9.24 16.17
C GLN A 41 -28.44 -10.14 15.19
N ALA A 42 -27.14 -10.27 15.42
CA ALA A 42 -26.34 -11.26 14.75
C ALA A 42 -26.93 -12.63 15.11
N SER A 43 -27.70 -13.19 14.21
CA SER A 43 -28.08 -14.59 14.30
C SER A 43 -26.78 -15.38 14.40
N SER A 44 -26.66 -16.16 15.43
CA SER A 44 -25.48 -16.97 15.76
C SER A 44 -25.30 -18.09 14.75
N GLY A 45 -24.78 -17.74 13.58
CA GLY A 45 -24.53 -18.70 12.51
C GLY A 45 -23.98 -17.99 11.29
N ILE A 46 -22.63 -17.93 11.18
CA ILE A 46 -22.02 -17.71 9.88
C ILE A 46 -22.45 -18.86 9.00
N GLY A 47 -23.20 -18.59 7.94
CA GLY A 47 -23.69 -19.61 7.01
C GLY A 47 -25.20 -19.64 6.80
N ALA A 48 -25.95 -18.71 7.43
CA ALA A 48 -27.40 -18.63 7.16
C ALA A 48 -27.74 -17.98 5.81
N GLY A 49 -26.78 -17.27 5.17
CA GLY A 49 -27.05 -16.47 3.98
C GLY A 49 -28.08 -15.37 4.29
N LEU A 50 -28.52 -14.64 3.29
CA LEU A 50 -29.65 -13.71 3.36
C LEU A 50 -30.98 -14.42 3.07
N ALA A 51 -31.20 -15.60 3.67
CA ALA A 51 -32.41 -16.34 3.46
C ALA A 51 -33.64 -15.52 3.89
N GLY A 52 -34.56 -15.24 2.95
CA GLY A 52 -35.76 -14.46 3.20
C GLY A 52 -35.70 -12.96 2.89
N VAL A 53 -34.59 -12.46 2.34
CA VAL A 53 -34.51 -11.11 1.79
C VAL A 53 -34.82 -11.18 0.29
N ASP A 54 -35.67 -10.27 -0.20
CA ASP A 54 -35.99 -10.12 -1.63
C ASP A 54 -34.80 -9.48 -2.39
N HIS A 55 -33.62 -10.11 -2.34
CA HIS A 55 -32.49 -9.82 -3.21
C HIS A 55 -32.17 -11.07 -4.04
N PRO A 56 -32.82 -11.20 -5.20
CA PRO A 56 -32.62 -12.37 -6.08
C PRO A 56 -31.27 -12.30 -6.82
N GLY A 57 -30.47 -11.24 -6.62
CA GLY A 57 -29.23 -11.01 -7.33
C GLY A 57 -28.15 -12.05 -7.06
N SER A 58 -27.29 -12.20 -8.02
CA SER A 58 -26.01 -12.89 -7.92
C SER A 58 -24.92 -11.92 -8.36
N TRP A 59 -23.74 -12.05 -7.82
CA TRP A 59 -22.65 -11.10 -8.04
C TRP A 59 -21.31 -11.79 -8.24
N TYR A 60 -20.41 -11.14 -8.98
CA TYR A 60 -19.00 -11.49 -9.11
C TYR A 60 -18.16 -10.23 -9.39
N PRO A 61 -16.87 -10.18 -8.99
CA PRO A 61 -15.99 -9.05 -9.32
C PRO A 61 -15.83 -8.87 -10.83
N GLY A 62 -16.04 -7.67 -11.32
CA GLY A 62 -15.99 -7.35 -12.75
C GLY A 62 -17.35 -7.41 -13.44
N GLU A 63 -18.45 -7.59 -12.69
CA GLU A 63 -19.79 -7.51 -13.24
C GLU A 63 -20.06 -6.13 -13.84
N ASN A 64 -20.69 -6.09 -15.01
CA ASN A 64 -21.02 -4.86 -15.74
C ASN A 64 -19.82 -3.96 -16.14
N LEU A 65 -18.58 -4.44 -16.04
CA LEU A 65 -17.39 -3.70 -16.39
C LEU A 65 -17.38 -3.30 -17.88
N LYS A 66 -17.19 -2.01 -18.18
CA LYS A 66 -17.25 -1.42 -19.52
C LYS A 66 -16.04 -0.52 -19.79
N VAL A 67 -15.66 -0.43 -21.08
CA VAL A 67 -14.67 0.55 -21.53
C VAL A 67 -15.13 1.96 -21.15
N GLY A 68 -14.23 2.73 -20.55
CA GLY A 68 -14.50 4.05 -20.01
C GLY A 68 -14.80 4.08 -18.51
N ASP A 69 -14.93 2.94 -17.85
CA ASP A 69 -15.12 2.92 -16.39
C ASP A 69 -13.83 3.32 -15.66
N TYR A 70 -13.96 4.24 -14.72
CA TYR A 70 -12.89 4.74 -13.87
C TYR A 70 -13.21 4.52 -12.41
N PHE A 71 -12.21 4.03 -11.68
CA PHE A 71 -12.29 3.75 -10.25
C PHE A 71 -11.05 4.30 -9.54
N LYS A 72 -11.24 4.93 -8.38
CA LYS A 72 -10.14 5.32 -7.48
C LYS A 72 -10.40 4.80 -6.08
N TYR A 73 -9.45 4.04 -5.57
CA TYR A 73 -9.48 3.47 -4.24
C TYR A 73 -8.41 4.08 -3.35
N LYS A 74 -8.77 4.31 -2.09
CA LYS A 74 -7.80 4.42 -1.01
C LYS A 74 -7.59 3.02 -0.45
N LEU A 75 -6.37 2.54 -0.47
CA LEU A 75 -6.05 1.14 -0.21
C LEU A 75 -4.83 1.02 0.69
N CYS A 76 -4.88 0.15 1.70
CA CYS A 76 -3.73 -0.34 2.42
C CYS A 76 -3.69 -1.87 2.43
N HIS A 77 -2.49 -2.44 2.49
CA HIS A 77 -2.29 -3.88 2.56
C HIS A 77 -1.05 -4.20 3.38
N GLU A 78 -1.16 -5.14 4.30
CA GLU A 78 -0.09 -5.54 5.21
C GLU A 78 1.22 -5.92 4.51
N SER A 79 1.15 -6.70 3.44
CA SER A 79 2.34 -7.08 2.66
C SER A 79 2.97 -5.91 1.89
N TYR A 80 2.41 -4.71 2.02
CA TYR A 80 2.91 -3.49 1.42
C TYR A 80 2.95 -2.34 2.43
N LYS A 81 4.14 -1.94 2.89
CA LYS A 81 4.39 -0.86 3.85
C LYS A 81 3.54 -0.96 5.12
N ASP A 82 3.37 -2.16 5.66
CA ASP A 82 2.63 -2.38 6.92
C ASP A 82 1.26 -1.68 6.96
N CYS A 83 0.51 -1.80 5.86
CA CYS A 83 -0.79 -1.16 5.69
C CYS A 83 -0.77 0.38 5.70
N THR A 84 0.30 0.99 5.21
CA THR A 84 0.29 2.42 4.90
C THR A 84 -0.62 2.68 3.70
N ASP A 85 -1.51 3.65 3.82
CA ASP A 85 -2.47 4.00 2.78
C ASP A 85 -1.79 4.54 1.52
N PHE A 86 -2.27 4.12 0.36
CA PHE A 86 -1.94 4.68 -0.94
C PHE A 86 -3.18 4.74 -1.84
N TRP A 87 -3.10 5.48 -2.95
CA TRP A 87 -4.17 5.57 -3.93
C TRP A 87 -3.91 4.63 -5.10
N PHE A 88 -4.93 3.86 -5.45
CA PHE A 88 -4.96 2.98 -6.60
C PHE A 88 -6.09 3.42 -7.52
N SER A 89 -5.73 4.05 -8.64
CA SER A 89 -6.69 4.49 -9.65
C SER A 89 -6.55 3.62 -10.89
N MET A 90 -7.66 3.24 -11.50
CA MET A 90 -7.69 2.43 -12.70
C MET A 90 -8.81 2.91 -13.64
N TRP A 91 -8.49 2.98 -14.91
CA TRP A 91 -9.40 3.36 -15.98
C TRP A 91 -9.36 2.30 -17.07
N LEU A 92 -10.52 1.76 -17.43
CA LEU A 92 -10.63 0.76 -18.49
C LEU A 92 -10.53 1.43 -19.85
N GLU A 93 -9.33 1.39 -20.42
CA GLU A 93 -9.01 2.04 -21.69
C GLU A 93 -9.67 1.36 -22.88
N LYS A 94 -9.54 0.03 -22.97
CA LYS A 94 -9.96 -0.73 -24.17
C LYS A 94 -9.94 -2.24 -23.93
N GLU A 95 -10.50 -2.94 -24.91
CA GLU A 95 -10.29 -4.38 -25.07
C GLU A 95 -9.01 -4.65 -25.85
N VAL A 96 -8.31 -5.71 -25.49
CA VAL A 96 -7.06 -6.16 -26.12
C VAL A 96 -7.06 -7.67 -26.30
N PHE A 97 -6.28 -8.19 -27.23
CA PHE A 97 -6.05 -9.62 -27.37
C PHE A 97 -4.71 -10.00 -26.73
N VAL A 98 -4.75 -10.98 -25.83
CA VAL A 98 -3.56 -11.62 -25.24
C VAL A 98 -3.59 -13.09 -25.67
N GLY A 99 -2.76 -13.44 -26.65
CA GLY A 99 -2.90 -14.69 -27.37
C GLY A 99 -4.25 -14.74 -28.11
N PRO A 100 -5.02 -15.83 -28.02
CA PRO A 100 -6.34 -15.95 -28.67
C PRO A 100 -7.48 -15.32 -27.86
N GLU A 101 -7.25 -14.91 -26.63
CA GLU A 101 -8.28 -14.47 -25.70
C GLU A 101 -8.41 -12.96 -25.65
N GLU A 102 -9.64 -12.47 -25.68
CA GLU A 102 -9.98 -11.08 -25.46
C GLU A 102 -9.93 -10.73 -23.98
N LYS A 103 -9.28 -9.62 -23.65
CA LYS A 103 -9.00 -9.13 -22.30
C LYS A 103 -9.33 -7.66 -22.18
N PHE A 104 -9.39 -7.15 -20.97
CA PHE A 104 -9.50 -5.73 -20.67
C PHE A 104 -8.13 -5.14 -20.36
N ARG A 105 -7.83 -3.96 -20.91
CA ARG A 105 -6.66 -3.17 -20.54
C ARG A 105 -7.05 -1.99 -19.67
N PHE A 106 -6.54 -1.97 -18.44
CA PHE A 106 -6.60 -0.81 -17.59
C PHE A 106 -5.32 0.02 -17.70
N GLN A 107 -5.47 1.33 -17.85
CA GLN A 107 -4.44 2.25 -17.38
C GLN A 107 -4.55 2.37 -15.86
N VAL A 108 -3.40 2.42 -15.19
CA VAL A 108 -3.30 2.45 -13.73
C VAL A 108 -2.47 3.64 -13.30
N LEU A 109 -2.93 4.37 -12.31
CA LEU A 109 -2.19 5.41 -11.61
C LEU A 109 -2.09 5.03 -10.13
N ILE A 110 -0.87 5.02 -9.63
CA ILE A 110 -0.56 4.84 -8.21
C ILE A 110 -0.04 6.14 -7.64
N GLU A 111 -0.63 6.58 -6.52
CA GLU A 111 -0.14 7.72 -5.75
C GLU A 111 0.20 7.20 -4.34
N ASP A 112 1.49 7.07 -4.03
CA ASP A 112 2.00 6.48 -2.81
C ASP A 112 3.05 7.40 -2.18
N GLY A 113 2.62 8.23 -1.24
CA GLY A 113 3.44 9.30 -0.69
C GLY A 113 3.92 10.24 -1.79
N ASN A 114 5.23 10.31 -1.98
CA ASN A 114 5.87 11.13 -3.02
C ASN A 114 5.96 10.43 -4.38
N LYS A 115 5.43 9.21 -4.51
CA LYS A 115 5.46 8.45 -5.76
C LYS A 115 4.17 8.61 -6.51
N VAL A 116 4.30 8.91 -7.78
CA VAL A 116 3.24 8.86 -8.77
C VAL A 116 3.73 7.93 -9.88
N LEU A 117 3.10 6.78 -10.06
CA LEU A 117 3.48 5.79 -11.04
C LEU A 117 2.34 5.56 -12.02
N LYS A 118 2.65 5.62 -13.30
CA LYS A 118 1.71 5.30 -14.37
C LYS A 118 2.09 3.97 -15.00
N GLY A 119 1.09 3.16 -15.28
CA GLY A 119 1.31 1.88 -15.94
C GLY A 119 0.02 1.34 -16.53
N HIS A 120 0.07 0.11 -16.98
CA HIS A 120 -1.10 -0.61 -17.45
C HIS A 120 -1.08 -2.05 -16.92
N MET A 121 -2.26 -2.64 -16.85
CA MET A 121 -2.46 -4.06 -16.59
C MET A 121 -3.54 -4.60 -17.51
N ASP A 122 -3.32 -5.76 -18.07
CA ASP A 122 -4.38 -6.51 -18.77
C ASP A 122 -4.99 -7.51 -17.79
N VAL A 123 -6.32 -7.57 -17.78
CA VAL A 123 -7.07 -8.44 -16.88
C VAL A 123 -8.05 -9.33 -17.63
N GLY A 124 -8.38 -10.47 -17.04
CA GLY A 124 -9.34 -11.41 -17.61
C GLY A 124 -10.77 -10.85 -17.60
N LYS A 125 -11.61 -11.27 -18.58
CA LYS A 125 -13.05 -10.95 -18.60
C LYS A 125 -13.89 -11.86 -17.69
N ILE A 126 -13.42 -13.07 -17.43
CA ILE A 126 -14.11 -14.02 -16.52
C ILE A 126 -13.88 -13.65 -15.05
N ALA A 127 -12.64 -13.27 -14.74
CA ALA A 127 -12.23 -12.70 -13.47
C ALA A 127 -11.22 -11.60 -13.77
N PRO A 128 -11.36 -10.38 -13.21
CA PRO A 128 -10.51 -9.23 -13.53
C PRO A 128 -9.14 -9.33 -12.86
N GLU A 129 -8.51 -10.50 -12.94
CA GLU A 129 -7.18 -10.76 -12.41
C GLU A 129 -6.09 -10.31 -13.38
N PRO A 130 -5.01 -9.65 -12.89
CA PRO A 130 -3.88 -9.24 -13.72
C PRO A 130 -3.21 -10.44 -14.41
N ILE A 131 -2.91 -10.29 -15.69
CA ILE A 131 -2.27 -11.33 -16.49
C ILE A 131 -0.76 -11.14 -16.46
N GLY A 132 -0.03 -12.17 -16.03
CA GLY A 132 1.43 -12.13 -15.98
C GLY A 132 2.05 -11.83 -17.33
N GLY A 133 3.08 -10.97 -17.36
CA GLY A 133 3.78 -10.55 -18.57
C GLY A 133 3.12 -9.41 -19.34
N THR A 134 1.94 -8.93 -18.91
CA THR A 134 1.25 -7.77 -19.55
C THR A 134 1.06 -6.60 -18.58
N VAL A 135 1.60 -6.70 -17.39
CA VAL A 135 1.59 -5.64 -16.38
C VAL A 135 2.88 -4.83 -16.49
N SER A 136 2.79 -3.51 -16.42
CA SER A 136 3.97 -2.64 -16.38
C SER A 136 4.81 -2.92 -15.13
N ASP A 137 6.13 -3.06 -15.29
CA ASP A 137 7.05 -3.48 -14.21
C ASP A 137 7.02 -2.55 -13.00
N ASN A 138 6.90 -1.24 -13.22
CA ASN A 138 6.88 -0.22 -12.18
C ASN A 138 5.65 -0.29 -11.25
N ILE A 139 4.55 -0.94 -11.68
CA ILE A 139 3.33 -1.10 -10.89
C ILE A 139 3.06 -2.56 -10.48
N LEU A 140 3.95 -3.50 -10.81
CA LEU A 140 3.73 -4.94 -10.62
C LEU A 140 3.37 -5.30 -9.16
N ARG A 141 4.00 -4.65 -8.19
CA ARG A 141 3.71 -4.85 -6.77
C ARG A 141 2.29 -4.39 -6.39
N TYR A 142 1.88 -3.24 -6.88
CA TYR A 142 0.54 -2.69 -6.60
C TYR A 142 -0.56 -3.52 -7.25
N THR A 143 -0.30 -4.10 -8.41
CA THR A 143 -1.27 -5.04 -9.04
C THR A 143 -1.37 -6.36 -8.28
N SER A 144 -0.30 -6.79 -7.60
CA SER A 144 -0.36 -7.92 -6.67
C SER A 144 -1.24 -7.60 -5.46
N VAL A 145 -1.15 -6.38 -4.92
CA VAL A 145 -2.02 -5.90 -3.83
C VAL A 145 -3.48 -5.79 -4.32
N TYR A 146 -3.73 -5.24 -5.51
CA TYR A 146 -5.06 -5.21 -6.13
C TYR A 146 -5.66 -6.63 -6.21
N LYS A 147 -4.88 -7.62 -6.66
CA LYS A 147 -5.31 -9.02 -6.74
C LYS A 147 -5.66 -9.61 -5.38
N SER A 148 -4.86 -9.34 -4.35
CA SER A 148 -5.06 -9.88 -3.00
C SER A 148 -6.06 -9.08 -2.15
N SER A 149 -6.63 -7.99 -2.67
CA SER A 149 -7.57 -7.13 -1.95
C SER A 149 -8.84 -6.85 -2.75
N ILE A 150 -8.86 -5.87 -3.67
CA ILE A 150 -10.08 -5.41 -4.37
C ILE A 150 -10.79 -6.56 -5.08
N ILE A 151 -10.03 -7.43 -5.77
CA ILE A 151 -10.62 -8.55 -6.50
C ILE A 151 -10.42 -9.91 -5.80
N TRP A 152 -10.06 -9.92 -4.53
CA TRP A 152 -9.84 -11.18 -3.79
C TRP A 152 -11.04 -12.13 -3.87
N LEU A 153 -12.28 -11.59 -3.92
CA LEU A 153 -13.49 -12.38 -4.08
C LEU A 153 -13.59 -13.14 -5.41
N SER A 154 -12.75 -12.82 -6.42
CA SER A 154 -12.65 -13.61 -7.66
C SER A 154 -12.23 -15.06 -7.42
N SER A 155 -11.57 -15.31 -6.28
CA SER A 155 -11.24 -16.66 -5.84
C SER A 155 -12.51 -17.53 -5.60
N PHE A 156 -13.65 -16.91 -5.37
CA PHE A 156 -14.93 -17.57 -5.06
C PHE A 156 -15.98 -17.34 -6.12
N ALA A 157 -16.06 -16.13 -6.70
CA ALA A 157 -17.09 -15.70 -7.64
C ALA A 157 -16.46 -15.19 -8.94
N THR A 158 -16.94 -15.66 -10.08
CA THR A 158 -16.46 -15.28 -11.43
C THR A 158 -17.63 -15.22 -12.41
N ALA A 159 -17.43 -14.68 -13.59
CA ALA A 159 -18.42 -14.69 -14.68
C ALA A 159 -18.71 -16.09 -15.22
N GLU A 160 -17.86 -17.08 -14.99
CA GLU A 160 -17.93 -18.40 -15.60
C GLU A 160 -18.95 -19.31 -14.90
N ILE A 161 -20.01 -19.67 -15.63
CA ILE A 161 -21.12 -20.47 -15.10
C ILE A 161 -20.81 -21.98 -15.13
N ASP A 162 -19.96 -22.43 -16.04
CA ASP A 162 -19.78 -23.85 -16.36
C ASP A 162 -18.75 -24.59 -15.49
N GLN A 163 -18.03 -23.90 -14.60
CA GLN A 163 -17.07 -24.54 -13.68
C GLN A 163 -17.73 -24.87 -12.33
N PRO A 164 -17.68 -26.13 -11.87
CA PRO A 164 -18.21 -26.49 -10.54
C PRO A 164 -17.57 -25.65 -9.42
N GLY A 165 -18.40 -24.99 -8.64
CA GLY A 165 -17.97 -24.15 -7.51
C GLY A 165 -17.55 -22.73 -7.86
N LYS A 166 -17.44 -22.38 -9.14
CA LYS A 166 -17.25 -21.01 -9.64
C LYS A 166 -18.53 -20.45 -10.25
N GLY A 167 -18.47 -19.27 -10.85
CA GLY A 167 -19.61 -18.55 -11.39
C GLY A 167 -20.16 -17.49 -10.44
N PRO A 168 -21.16 -16.70 -10.88
CA PRO A 168 -21.83 -15.71 -10.05
C PRO A 168 -22.37 -16.34 -8.77
N LYS A 169 -22.25 -15.66 -7.65
CA LYS A 169 -22.70 -16.13 -6.33
C LYS A 169 -23.96 -15.41 -5.90
N ALA A 170 -25.03 -16.19 -5.73
CA ALA A 170 -26.26 -15.67 -5.15
C ALA A 170 -26.01 -15.20 -3.71
N PHE A 171 -26.53 -14.03 -3.34
CA PHE A 171 -26.42 -13.50 -1.98
C PHE A 171 -27.16 -14.33 -0.96
N THR A 172 -28.21 -15.03 -1.38
CA THR A 172 -28.95 -15.97 -0.55
C THR A 172 -28.21 -17.28 -0.27
N LYS A 173 -27.07 -17.52 -0.96
CA LYS A 173 -26.28 -18.74 -0.77
C LYS A 173 -25.48 -18.66 0.53
N PRO A 174 -25.63 -19.62 1.47
CA PRO A 174 -25.00 -19.58 2.78
C PRO A 174 -23.46 -19.58 2.74
N SER A 175 -22.87 -20.13 1.68
CA SER A 175 -21.41 -20.15 1.51
C SER A 175 -21.05 -20.04 0.04
N TRP A 176 -20.11 -19.15 -0.24
CA TRP A 176 -19.48 -18.99 -1.56
C TRP A 176 -18.27 -19.90 -1.74
N GLY A 177 -17.67 -20.34 -0.63
CA GLY A 177 -16.51 -21.19 -0.57
C GLY A 177 -15.85 -21.21 0.80
N LYS A 178 -14.73 -21.91 0.89
CA LYS A 178 -13.92 -21.99 2.11
C LYS A 178 -12.54 -21.44 1.88
N ILE A 179 -11.99 -20.79 2.89
CA ILE A 179 -10.58 -20.35 2.87
C ILE A 179 -9.72 -21.58 3.17
N GLY A 180 -8.99 -22.07 2.15
CA GLY A 180 -8.39 -23.41 2.14
C GLY A 180 -7.35 -23.70 3.22
N ASN A 181 -6.67 -22.68 3.74
CA ASN A 181 -5.53 -22.87 4.63
C ASN A 181 -5.80 -22.54 6.10
N ILE A 182 -7.03 -22.16 6.47
CA ILE A 182 -7.33 -21.64 7.80
C ILE A 182 -8.59 -22.32 8.38
N GLY A 183 -8.47 -23.58 8.74
CA GLY A 183 -9.55 -24.26 9.46
C GLY A 183 -10.88 -24.38 8.72
N GLY A 184 -10.92 -23.99 7.43
CA GLY A 184 -12.12 -24.13 6.60
C GLY A 184 -13.23 -23.12 6.89
N GLU A 185 -12.92 -21.91 7.37
CA GLU A 185 -13.90 -20.84 7.53
C GLU A 185 -14.64 -20.55 6.22
N GLN A 186 -15.95 -20.41 6.32
CA GLN A 186 -16.81 -20.17 5.17
C GLN A 186 -16.88 -18.68 4.87
N VAL A 187 -16.73 -18.33 3.60
CA VAL A 187 -16.97 -16.99 3.07
C VAL A 187 -18.39 -16.94 2.51
N GLY A 188 -19.15 -15.90 2.82
CA GLY A 188 -20.50 -15.73 2.29
C GLY A 188 -21.16 -14.45 2.77
N ALA A 189 -22.39 -14.19 2.31
CA ALA A 189 -23.16 -13.06 2.78
C ALA A 189 -23.54 -13.23 4.26
N ILE A 190 -23.20 -12.26 5.09
CA ILE A 190 -23.44 -12.27 6.53
C ILE A 190 -24.47 -11.24 6.98
N GLY A 191 -24.86 -10.30 6.13
CA GLY A 191 -25.85 -9.27 6.41
C GLY A 191 -25.94 -8.21 5.33
N MET A 192 -26.80 -7.24 5.57
CA MET A 192 -26.93 -6.00 4.78
C MET A 192 -26.61 -4.81 5.66
N GLU A 193 -26.00 -3.79 5.08
CA GLU A 193 -25.61 -2.58 5.80
C GLU A 193 -25.65 -1.38 4.83
N THR A 194 -26.36 -0.32 5.19
CA THR A 194 -26.26 0.94 4.48
C THR A 194 -25.01 1.67 4.94
N ILE A 195 -24.11 2.00 4.03
CA ILE A 195 -22.87 2.69 4.33
C ILE A 195 -22.75 3.99 3.53
N THR A 196 -22.11 4.98 4.14
CA THR A 196 -21.72 6.22 3.45
C THR A 196 -20.22 6.19 3.20
N ILE A 197 -19.83 6.37 1.95
CA ILE A 197 -18.44 6.49 1.50
C ILE A 197 -18.31 7.73 0.61
N PRO A 198 -17.11 8.16 0.20
CA PRO A 198 -16.95 9.39 -0.59
C PRO A 198 -17.76 9.46 -1.88
N THR A 199 -18.06 8.33 -2.51
CA THR A 199 -18.89 8.25 -3.73
C THR A 199 -20.40 8.31 -3.47
N GLY A 200 -20.87 8.23 -2.21
CA GLY A 200 -22.28 8.31 -1.86
C GLY A 200 -22.71 7.36 -0.75
N GLU A 201 -24.03 7.22 -0.61
CA GLU A 201 -24.67 6.26 0.29
C GLU A 201 -25.09 5.03 -0.51
N TYR A 202 -24.78 3.83 0.03
CA TYR A 202 -25.04 2.56 -0.63
C TYR A 202 -25.70 1.57 0.31
N ASP A 203 -26.74 0.91 -0.17
CA ASP A 203 -27.25 -0.31 0.45
C ASP A 203 -26.38 -1.48 -0.01
N THR A 204 -25.61 -2.02 0.92
CA THR A 204 -24.60 -3.04 0.62
C THR A 204 -24.96 -4.39 1.21
N ILE A 205 -24.47 -5.43 0.55
CA ILE A 205 -24.40 -6.77 1.09
C ILE A 205 -22.99 -6.97 1.67
N VAL A 206 -22.91 -7.42 2.91
CA VAL A 206 -21.66 -7.69 3.59
C VAL A 206 -21.26 -9.13 3.36
N ILE A 207 -20.20 -9.33 2.59
CA ILE A 207 -19.55 -10.64 2.46
C ILE A 207 -18.52 -10.76 3.58
N GLY A 208 -18.59 -11.82 4.35
CA GLY A 208 -17.72 -11.94 5.52
C GLY A 208 -17.34 -13.35 5.89
N TRP A 209 -16.40 -13.43 6.82
CA TRP A 209 -15.94 -14.65 7.47
C TRP A 209 -15.31 -14.32 8.83
N LYS A 210 -15.18 -15.33 9.70
CA LYS A 210 -14.44 -15.18 10.97
C LYS A 210 -13.04 -15.77 10.85
N SER A 211 -12.05 -15.06 11.37
CA SER A 211 -10.70 -15.55 11.52
C SER A 211 -10.14 -15.08 12.86
N GLY A 212 -9.63 -15.99 13.67
CA GLY A 212 -9.06 -15.65 14.98
C GLY A 212 -10.00 -14.89 15.93
N GLY A 213 -11.33 -15.05 15.80
CA GLY A 213 -12.34 -14.32 16.58
C GLY A 213 -12.71 -12.94 15.98
N VAL A 214 -12.03 -12.48 14.95
CA VAL A 214 -12.32 -11.24 14.22
C VAL A 214 -13.25 -11.51 13.05
N THR A 215 -14.25 -10.64 12.85
CA THR A 215 -15.13 -10.69 11.67
C THR A 215 -14.53 -9.84 10.56
N ASN A 216 -14.19 -10.48 9.45
CA ASN A 216 -13.75 -9.83 8.23
C ASN A 216 -14.96 -9.43 7.39
N ARG A 217 -14.90 -8.27 6.72
CA ARG A 217 -16.03 -7.71 5.97
C ARG A 217 -15.56 -7.11 4.67
N ILE A 218 -16.30 -7.44 3.60
CA ILE A 218 -16.19 -6.80 2.29
C ILE A 218 -17.60 -6.36 1.91
N TRP A 219 -17.80 -5.09 1.61
CA TRP A 219 -19.08 -4.52 1.22
C TRP A 219 -19.19 -4.50 -0.29
N VAL A 220 -20.17 -5.19 -0.81
CA VAL A 220 -20.51 -5.24 -2.23
C VAL A 220 -21.89 -4.62 -2.44
N VAL A 221 -22.09 -4.02 -3.60
CA VAL A 221 -23.37 -3.49 -4.05
C VAL A 221 -23.87 -4.37 -5.20
N ASP A 222 -25.14 -4.71 -5.17
CA ASP A 222 -25.76 -5.51 -6.24
C ASP A 222 -25.61 -4.80 -7.60
N GLU A 223 -25.32 -5.54 -8.65
CA GLU A 223 -25.07 -5.02 -10.01
C GLU A 223 -23.88 -4.04 -10.15
N PHE A 224 -23.07 -3.84 -9.10
CA PHE A 224 -21.89 -2.98 -9.16
C PHE A 224 -20.60 -3.79 -9.34
N THR A 225 -19.70 -3.26 -10.14
CA THR A 225 -18.52 -3.95 -10.69
C THR A 225 -17.55 -4.50 -9.64
N PHE A 226 -17.20 -3.70 -8.64
CA PHE A 226 -16.20 -4.05 -7.63
C PHE A 226 -16.71 -3.76 -6.21
N PRO A 227 -16.15 -4.42 -5.18
CA PRO A 227 -16.47 -4.06 -3.81
C PRO A 227 -16.19 -2.59 -3.52
N VAL A 228 -17.06 -1.95 -2.76
CA VAL A 228 -16.95 -0.51 -2.45
C VAL A 228 -16.12 -0.23 -1.19
N LYS A 229 -15.99 -1.24 -0.31
CA LYS A 229 -15.21 -1.13 0.93
C LYS A 229 -14.77 -2.51 1.42
N ALA A 230 -13.65 -2.57 2.11
CA ALA A 230 -13.23 -3.76 2.85
C ALA A 230 -12.52 -3.39 4.16
N SER A 231 -12.68 -4.27 5.15
CA SER A 231 -11.91 -4.28 6.40
C SER A 231 -11.69 -5.74 6.78
N THR A 232 -10.47 -6.22 6.58
CA THR A 232 -10.16 -7.65 6.72
C THR A 232 -8.89 -7.87 7.50
N TRP A 233 -8.86 -9.01 8.20
CA TRP A 233 -7.69 -9.58 8.84
C TRP A 233 -7.55 -11.01 8.31
N VAL A 234 -6.75 -11.18 7.27
CA VAL A 234 -6.58 -12.50 6.66
C VAL A 234 -5.42 -13.21 7.33
N GLN A 235 -5.71 -14.24 8.09
CA GLN A 235 -4.67 -15.14 8.59
C GLN A 235 -4.31 -16.15 7.50
N VAL A 236 -3.12 -16.04 6.95
CA VAL A 236 -2.69 -16.87 5.81
C VAL A 236 -2.12 -18.21 6.26
N THR A 237 -1.54 -18.29 7.48
CA THR A 237 -0.92 -19.51 8.01
C THR A 237 -0.96 -19.50 9.53
N ALA A 238 -1.11 -20.68 10.15
CA ALA A 238 -1.01 -20.81 11.60
C ALA A 238 0.40 -20.36 12.08
N GLY A 239 0.43 -19.46 13.08
CA GLY A 239 1.67 -18.90 13.61
C GLY A 239 2.20 -17.65 12.87
N VAL A 240 1.56 -17.25 11.77
CA VAL A 240 1.81 -15.97 11.10
C VAL A 240 0.70 -15.00 11.50
N PRO A 241 1.00 -13.72 11.80
CA PRO A 241 -0.02 -12.73 12.10
C PRO A 241 -1.02 -12.60 10.96
N PRO A 242 -2.28 -12.26 11.26
CA PRO A 242 -3.25 -11.96 10.23
C PRO A 242 -2.73 -10.83 9.33
N GLN A 243 -2.83 -11.00 8.02
CA GLN A 243 -2.55 -9.92 7.08
C GLN A 243 -3.76 -9.01 6.99
N GLU A 244 -3.56 -7.74 7.26
CA GLU A 244 -4.59 -6.73 7.13
C GLU A 244 -4.63 -6.19 5.69
N TYR A 245 -5.83 -6.00 5.15
CA TYR A 245 -6.06 -5.07 4.06
C TYR A 245 -7.37 -4.31 4.27
N ARG A 246 -7.35 -3.04 3.90
CA ARG A 246 -8.51 -2.15 3.93
C ARG A 246 -8.54 -1.36 2.64
N PHE A 247 -9.72 -1.15 2.12
CA PHE A 247 -9.92 -0.22 1.01
C PHE A 247 -11.29 0.45 1.09
N THR A 248 -11.38 1.61 0.42
CA THR A 248 -12.63 2.35 0.22
C THR A 248 -12.61 2.94 -1.18
N LEU A 249 -13.72 2.82 -1.90
CA LEU A 249 -13.94 3.47 -3.18
C LEU A 249 -14.13 4.98 -2.94
N TYR A 250 -13.32 5.80 -3.59
CA TYR A 250 -13.30 7.27 -3.41
C TYR A 250 -13.88 8.01 -4.61
N GLU A 251 -13.63 7.52 -5.82
CA GLU A 251 -14.16 8.09 -7.05
C GLU A 251 -14.60 6.95 -7.96
N TYR A 252 -15.70 7.16 -8.65
CA TYR A 252 -16.24 6.29 -9.68
C TYR A 252 -16.90 7.12 -10.77
N GLU A 253 -16.51 6.89 -12.01
CA GLU A 253 -17.11 7.54 -13.18
C GLU A 253 -17.28 6.51 -14.30
N GLU A 254 -18.38 6.62 -15.04
CA GLU A 254 -18.65 5.80 -16.22
C GLU A 254 -18.41 6.61 -17.49
N ASN A 255 -18.13 5.93 -18.58
CA ASN A 255 -18.00 6.50 -19.93
C ASN A 255 -16.93 7.61 -20.03
N VAL A 256 -15.87 7.53 -19.27
CA VAL A 256 -14.71 8.44 -19.38
C VAL A 256 -14.05 8.18 -20.73
N SER A 257 -14.15 9.13 -21.64
CA SER A 257 -13.77 8.96 -23.07
C SER A 257 -12.29 9.09 -23.35
N SER A 258 -11.52 9.65 -22.43
CA SER A 258 -10.08 9.86 -22.55
C SER A 258 -9.39 9.57 -21.22
N SER A 259 -8.09 9.27 -21.28
CA SER A 259 -7.33 8.93 -20.07
C SER A 259 -7.41 10.03 -19.02
N PRO A 260 -7.94 9.75 -17.80
CA PRO A 260 -7.93 10.69 -16.70
C PRO A 260 -6.50 10.96 -16.19
N PHE A 261 -5.52 10.17 -16.63
CA PHE A 261 -4.11 10.27 -16.28
C PHE A 261 -3.28 11.05 -17.30
N ALA A 262 -3.90 11.60 -18.33
CA ALA A 262 -3.23 12.47 -19.28
C ALA A 262 -2.64 13.70 -18.57
N GLY A 263 -1.38 14.02 -18.86
CA GLY A 263 -0.70 15.16 -18.21
C GLY A 263 -0.17 14.91 -16.80
N ILE A 264 -0.53 13.82 -16.12
CA ILE A 264 0.10 13.43 -14.86
C ILE A 264 1.50 12.91 -15.14
N ILE A 265 2.49 13.46 -14.44
CA ILE A 265 3.90 13.09 -14.62
C ILE A 265 4.23 11.94 -13.70
N ASP A 266 4.75 10.86 -14.27
CA ASP A 266 5.29 9.73 -13.53
C ASP A 266 6.56 10.15 -12.76
N THR A 267 6.64 9.84 -11.47
CA THR A 267 7.81 10.17 -10.66
C THR A 267 9.06 9.42 -11.11
N GLN A 268 8.92 8.30 -11.77
CA GLN A 268 10.04 7.55 -12.32
C GLN A 268 10.67 8.31 -13.48
N GLU A 269 9.85 8.83 -14.42
CA GLU A 269 10.32 9.71 -15.50
C GLU A 269 10.96 10.99 -14.93
N ALA A 270 10.34 11.60 -13.92
CA ALA A 270 10.88 12.78 -13.24
C ALA A 270 12.21 12.47 -12.52
N LYS A 271 12.35 11.29 -11.91
CA LYS A 271 13.58 10.83 -11.26
C LYS A 271 14.70 10.54 -12.25
N GLU A 272 14.40 9.96 -13.39
CA GLU A 272 15.36 9.77 -14.47
C GLU A 272 15.88 11.12 -14.98
N GLY A 273 14.99 12.09 -15.16
CA GLY A 273 15.33 13.47 -15.49
C GLY A 273 16.24 14.12 -14.43
N ALA A 274 16.03 13.85 -13.16
CA ALA A 274 16.86 14.27 -12.03
C ALA A 274 18.15 13.46 -11.89
N GLY A 275 18.35 12.40 -12.71
CA GLY A 275 19.51 11.53 -12.73
C GLY A 275 19.50 10.46 -11.63
N CYS A 276 18.34 10.14 -11.08
CA CYS A 276 18.18 8.99 -10.21
C CYS A 276 18.32 7.69 -11.01
N ILE A 277 18.91 6.68 -10.38
CA ILE A 277 19.02 5.35 -10.96
C ILE A 277 17.68 4.63 -10.69
N THR A 278 17.01 4.19 -11.74
CA THR A 278 15.68 3.57 -11.65
C THR A 278 15.69 2.08 -11.96
N ASN A 279 16.72 1.61 -12.65
CA ASN A 279 16.92 0.18 -12.93
C ASN A 279 18.21 -0.29 -12.24
N TYR A 280 18.08 -1.14 -11.23
CA TYR A 280 19.20 -1.64 -10.42
C TYR A 280 18.86 -2.96 -9.74
N ASP A 281 19.90 -3.75 -9.49
CA ASP A 281 19.80 -4.90 -8.60
C ASP A 281 19.93 -4.45 -7.15
N LEU A 282 19.24 -5.16 -6.24
CA LEU A 282 19.35 -4.91 -4.81
C LEU A 282 20.64 -5.53 -4.25
N VAL A 283 21.41 -4.72 -3.53
CA VAL A 283 22.52 -5.20 -2.68
C VAL A 283 21.91 -6.01 -1.55
N LYS A 284 22.50 -7.16 -1.24
CA LYS A 284 21.98 -8.08 -0.20
C LYS A 284 23.00 -8.20 0.94
N ILE A 285 22.53 -7.99 2.15
CA ILE A 285 23.30 -8.07 3.39
C ILE A 285 22.51 -8.95 4.36
N PHE A 286 23.19 -9.87 5.02
CA PHE A 286 22.61 -10.78 5.97
C PHE A 286 23.48 -10.78 7.24
N GLU A 287 22.98 -10.13 8.28
CA GLU A 287 23.76 -9.86 9.48
C GLU A 287 22.97 -10.12 10.76
N ASN A 288 23.70 -10.52 11.81
CA ASN A 288 23.14 -10.50 13.15
C ASN A 288 23.11 -9.07 13.70
N THR A 289 22.12 -8.77 14.49
CA THR A 289 22.16 -7.55 15.31
C THR A 289 23.38 -7.55 16.24
N ASN A 290 23.84 -6.37 16.61
CA ASN A 290 24.98 -6.21 17.53
C ASN A 290 24.81 -6.92 18.88
N THR A 291 23.58 -7.26 19.26
CA THR A 291 23.22 -8.00 20.47
C THR A 291 23.02 -9.50 20.21
N ASN A 292 23.09 -9.94 18.96
CA ASN A 292 22.71 -11.29 18.51
C ASN A 292 21.26 -11.68 18.88
N SER A 293 20.40 -10.70 19.11
CA SER A 293 18.98 -10.93 19.43
C SER A 293 18.15 -11.32 18.21
N MET A 294 18.60 -10.95 17.01
CA MET A 294 17.88 -11.16 15.76
C MET A 294 18.86 -11.25 14.57
N VAL A 295 18.41 -11.87 13.50
CA VAL A 295 19.09 -11.85 12.20
C VAL A 295 18.28 -10.94 11.27
N ILE A 296 18.94 -10.00 10.60
CA ILE A 296 18.32 -9.10 9.66
C ILE A 296 18.86 -9.37 8.24
N ASN A 297 17.96 -9.70 7.32
CA ASN A 297 18.26 -9.76 5.90
C ASN A 297 17.84 -8.44 5.26
N ILE A 298 18.82 -7.66 4.84
CA ILE A 298 18.65 -6.33 4.28
C ILE A 298 18.94 -6.40 2.78
N LYS A 299 18.00 -5.91 1.99
CA LYS A 299 18.23 -5.68 0.57
C LYS A 299 17.99 -4.20 0.33
N TYR A 300 18.93 -3.52 -0.32
CA TYR A 300 18.76 -2.10 -0.63
C TYR A 300 19.23 -1.77 -2.05
N GLY A 301 18.73 -0.71 -2.61
CA GLY A 301 19.13 -0.23 -3.93
C GLY A 301 18.73 1.21 -4.20
N PRO A 302 19.43 1.82 -5.16
CA PRO A 302 20.62 1.35 -5.88
C PRO A 302 21.86 1.26 -4.98
N GLU A 303 22.90 0.51 -5.38
CA GLU A 303 24.17 0.37 -4.62
C GLU A 303 24.82 1.72 -4.27
N LYS A 304 24.76 2.66 -5.21
CA LYS A 304 25.29 4.03 -5.04
C LYS A 304 24.16 5.04 -5.28
N PRO A 305 23.29 5.24 -4.32
CA PRO A 305 22.16 6.17 -4.47
C PRO A 305 22.63 7.61 -4.53
N ARG A 306 21.82 8.47 -5.15
CA ARG A 306 22.11 9.91 -5.25
C ARG A 306 21.35 10.71 -4.22
N ILE A 307 21.95 11.82 -3.79
CA ILE A 307 21.24 12.84 -3.00
C ILE A 307 20.04 13.36 -3.80
N GLY A 308 18.88 13.43 -3.15
CA GLY A 308 17.60 13.77 -3.76
C GLY A 308 16.84 12.59 -4.39
N CYS A 309 17.44 11.39 -4.40
CA CYS A 309 16.84 10.16 -4.88
C CYS A 309 16.51 9.22 -3.72
N ASP A 310 15.56 8.31 -3.92
CA ASP A 310 15.22 7.32 -2.90
C ASP A 310 16.22 6.18 -2.86
N ILE A 311 16.43 5.64 -1.67
CA ILE A 311 16.91 4.27 -1.48
C ILE A 311 15.69 3.39 -1.25
N GLU A 312 15.63 2.28 -1.96
CA GLU A 312 14.71 1.19 -1.71
C GLU A 312 15.27 0.27 -0.64
N TRP A 313 14.44 -0.09 0.32
CA TRP A 313 14.77 -1.00 1.41
C TRP A 313 13.78 -2.16 1.44
N VAL A 314 14.30 -3.38 1.41
CA VAL A 314 13.53 -4.59 1.72
C VAL A 314 14.21 -5.25 2.90
N ILE A 315 13.54 -5.33 4.03
CA ILE A 315 14.11 -5.81 5.29
C ILE A 315 13.29 -7.00 5.77
N GLU A 316 13.97 -8.06 6.16
CA GLU A 316 13.37 -9.27 6.73
C GLU A 316 13.95 -9.47 8.13
N PHE A 317 13.08 -9.52 9.14
CA PHE A 317 13.44 -9.79 10.52
C PHE A 317 13.29 -11.28 10.79
N ARG A 318 14.35 -11.91 11.27
CA ARG A 318 14.39 -13.35 11.51
C ARG A 318 14.85 -13.65 12.92
N LYS A 319 14.33 -14.72 13.50
CA LYS A 319 14.71 -15.17 14.85
C LYS A 319 16.19 -15.46 14.90
N ALA A 320 16.81 -15.11 16.02
CA ALA A 320 18.22 -15.42 16.27
C ALA A 320 18.52 -16.90 16.05
N PHE A 321 19.65 -17.17 15.44
CA PHE A 321 20.14 -18.54 15.15
C PHE A 321 19.23 -19.38 14.23
N SER A 322 18.24 -18.75 13.56
CA SER A 322 17.38 -19.41 12.57
C SER A 322 17.21 -18.54 11.35
N THR A 323 17.52 -19.10 10.17
CA THR A 323 17.31 -18.44 8.89
C THR A 323 15.89 -18.65 8.34
N ASP A 324 15.15 -19.59 8.89
CA ASP A 324 13.86 -20.06 8.36
C ASP A 324 12.68 -19.51 9.14
N LEU A 325 12.91 -19.01 10.37
CA LEU A 325 11.86 -18.49 11.24
C LEU A 325 11.83 -16.98 11.24
N TRP A 326 10.72 -16.43 10.78
CA TRP A 326 10.44 -15.00 10.82
C TRP A 326 10.15 -14.53 12.24
N GLU A 327 10.66 -13.34 12.57
CA GLU A 327 10.19 -12.59 13.74
C GLU A 327 9.08 -11.64 13.27
N ASN A 328 7.98 -11.61 13.99
CA ASN A 328 6.83 -10.77 13.69
C ASN A 328 6.57 -9.77 14.82
N GLN A 329 5.67 -8.80 14.59
CA GLN A 329 5.38 -7.72 15.54
C GLN A 329 6.65 -6.98 15.96
N VAL A 330 7.45 -6.56 14.97
CA VAL A 330 8.75 -5.92 15.17
C VAL A 330 8.60 -4.40 15.14
N HIS A 331 9.10 -3.74 16.17
CA HIS A 331 9.24 -2.29 16.22
C HIS A 331 10.65 -1.92 15.74
N TYR A 332 10.75 -1.11 14.70
CA TYR A 332 12.03 -0.83 14.04
C TYR A 332 12.10 0.58 13.45
N ASP A 333 13.28 0.97 12.99
CA ASP A 333 13.48 2.17 12.18
C ASP A 333 14.70 2.00 11.26
N ILE A 334 14.81 2.89 10.29
CA ILE A 334 15.98 3.07 9.43
C ILE A 334 16.57 4.44 9.77
N LEU A 335 17.75 4.44 10.33
CA LEU A 335 18.41 5.65 10.81
C LEU A 335 19.63 5.98 9.93
N LYS A 336 19.84 7.26 9.67
CA LYS A 336 21.15 7.78 9.29
C LYS A 336 21.90 8.13 10.56
N VAL A 337 23.15 7.67 10.68
CA VAL A 337 23.89 7.79 11.94
C VAL A 337 25.30 8.34 11.72
N LYS A 338 25.86 8.94 12.76
CA LYS A 338 27.28 9.33 12.82
C LYS A 338 27.96 8.62 13.98
N LEU A 339 29.24 8.31 13.81
CA LEU A 339 30.10 7.84 14.90
C LEU A 339 30.83 9.04 15.49
N VAL A 340 30.55 9.35 16.75
CA VAL A 340 31.23 10.40 17.52
C VAL A 340 31.78 9.77 18.78
N ASP A 341 33.09 9.82 18.98
CA ASP A 341 33.78 9.21 20.12
C ASP A 341 33.42 7.73 20.34
N GLY A 342 33.25 6.99 19.24
CA GLY A 342 32.88 5.57 19.24
C GLY A 342 31.41 5.30 19.58
N LYS A 343 30.58 6.34 19.69
CA LYS A 343 29.12 6.23 19.90
C LYS A 343 28.38 6.47 18.59
N THR A 344 27.36 5.68 18.35
CA THR A 344 26.42 5.84 17.23
C THR A 344 25.37 6.88 17.61
N ILE A 345 25.33 7.99 16.88
CA ILE A 345 24.36 9.08 17.09
C ILE A 345 23.48 9.20 15.87
N PRO A 346 22.14 9.06 16.01
CA PRO A 346 21.20 9.30 14.92
C PRO A 346 21.29 10.75 14.42
N THR A 347 21.18 10.94 13.12
CA THR A 347 21.17 12.26 12.46
C THR A 347 19.92 12.46 11.61
N ALA A 348 19.25 11.40 11.23
CA ALA A 348 17.93 11.37 10.60
C ALA A 348 17.27 10.02 10.86
N SER A 349 15.95 10.00 10.85
CA SER A 349 15.09 8.84 11.03
C SER A 349 14.07 8.79 9.91
N ALA A 350 13.94 7.63 9.27
CA ALA A 350 12.93 7.43 8.25
C ALA A 350 11.52 7.46 8.86
N ALA A 351 11.34 6.94 10.07
CA ALA A 351 10.06 6.96 10.75
C ALA A 351 9.63 8.39 11.13
N GLU A 352 10.56 9.21 11.68
CA GLU A 352 10.25 10.61 12.01
C GLU A 352 9.89 11.44 10.78
N GLU A 353 10.56 11.21 9.64
CA GLU A 353 10.24 11.88 8.37
C GLU A 353 8.85 11.50 7.85
N GLU A 354 8.36 10.30 8.15
CA GLU A 354 7.00 9.85 7.84
C GLU A 354 5.97 10.21 8.94
N GLY A 355 6.40 10.89 10.02
CA GLY A 355 5.53 11.34 11.11
C GLY A 355 5.28 10.30 12.21
N HIS A 356 6.13 9.29 12.29
CA HIS A 356 6.08 8.23 13.30
C HIS A 356 7.28 8.33 14.26
N ASP A 357 7.14 7.89 15.50
CA ASP A 357 8.26 7.74 16.44
C ASP A 357 9.08 6.47 16.17
N LYS A 358 8.49 5.49 15.53
CA LYS A 358 9.08 4.25 15.01
C LYS A 358 8.12 3.57 14.06
N PHE A 359 8.65 2.69 13.23
CA PHE A 359 7.84 1.80 12.40
C PHE A 359 7.45 0.54 13.16
N PHE A 360 6.38 -0.08 12.67
CA PHE A 360 5.91 -1.37 13.13
C PHE A 360 5.72 -2.33 11.96
N SER A 361 6.14 -3.57 12.12
CA SER A 361 5.92 -4.65 11.15
C SER A 361 5.20 -5.81 11.80
N THR A 362 4.04 -6.19 11.27
CA THR A 362 3.30 -7.37 11.73
C THR A 362 3.82 -8.65 11.12
N SER A 363 4.36 -8.59 9.90
CA SER A 363 4.78 -9.77 9.11
C SER A 363 6.25 -10.14 9.29
N GLY A 364 7.07 -9.24 9.81
CA GLY A 364 8.52 -9.41 9.84
C GLY A 364 9.22 -9.16 8.51
N GLN A 365 8.49 -8.72 7.49
CA GLN A 365 9.03 -8.28 6.20
C GLN A 365 8.49 -6.91 5.86
N VAL A 366 9.39 -5.99 5.51
CA VAL A 366 9.03 -4.60 5.18
C VAL A 366 9.68 -4.18 3.87
N HIS A 367 9.04 -3.26 3.19
CA HIS A 367 9.52 -2.63 1.98
C HIS A 367 9.25 -1.13 2.04
N ARG A 368 10.33 -0.34 2.05
CA ARG A 368 10.26 1.10 2.20
C ARG A 368 11.14 1.81 1.18
N TYR A 369 10.82 3.07 0.96
CA TYR A 369 11.62 3.99 0.19
C TYR A 369 11.92 5.20 1.05
N TRP A 370 13.16 5.61 1.08
CA TRP A 370 13.59 6.78 1.84
C TRP A 370 14.43 7.70 0.97
N GLN A 371 13.99 8.96 0.82
CA GLN A 371 14.70 9.94 0.00
C GLN A 371 15.97 10.40 0.69
N MET A 372 17.10 10.30 -0.01
CA MET A 372 18.40 10.68 0.55
C MET A 372 18.62 12.19 0.53
N GLN A 373 18.93 12.71 1.70
CA GLN A 373 19.27 14.12 1.91
C GLN A 373 20.66 14.26 2.53
N GLY A 374 21.26 15.47 2.44
CA GLY A 374 22.52 15.83 3.04
C GLY A 374 23.68 15.81 2.05
N GLU A 375 24.89 15.50 2.52
CA GLU A 375 26.13 15.57 1.75
C GLU A 375 26.48 14.24 1.09
N PRO A 376 27.11 14.26 -0.11
CA PRO A 376 27.60 13.06 -0.76
C PRO A 376 28.78 12.43 0.00
N GLY A 377 29.09 11.19 -0.33
CA GLY A 377 30.17 10.39 0.27
C GLY A 377 29.66 9.26 1.10
N LEU A 378 30.59 8.56 1.77
CA LEU A 378 30.28 7.39 2.58
C LEU A 378 29.45 7.80 3.80
N GLN A 379 28.23 7.33 3.86
CA GLN A 379 27.28 7.58 4.95
C GLN A 379 26.99 6.28 5.69
N LYS A 380 26.78 6.40 6.99
CA LYS A 380 26.48 5.25 7.84
C LYS A 380 24.99 5.22 8.15
N PHE A 381 24.39 4.05 7.96
CA PHE A 381 22.99 3.76 8.27
C PHE A 381 22.90 2.69 9.34
N ALA A 382 21.81 2.69 10.08
CA ALA A 382 21.47 1.65 11.05
C ALA A 382 20.06 1.15 10.78
N ILE A 383 19.89 -0.15 10.66
CA ILE A 383 18.58 -0.77 10.83
C ILE A 383 18.49 -1.14 12.30
N ILE A 384 17.64 -0.42 13.05
CA ILE A 384 17.45 -0.61 14.48
C ILE A 384 16.16 -1.36 14.73
N VAL A 385 16.21 -2.34 15.63
CA VAL A 385 15.05 -3.02 16.21
C VAL A 385 14.92 -2.55 17.64
N TYR A 386 13.82 -1.92 17.97
CA TYR A 386 13.50 -1.50 19.35
C TYR A 386 12.98 -2.63 20.22
N GLY A 387 12.48 -3.69 19.59
CA GLY A 387 11.95 -4.87 20.23
C GLY A 387 10.80 -5.50 19.47
N THR A 388 10.17 -6.49 20.08
CA THR A 388 8.99 -7.19 19.56
C THR A 388 7.80 -7.02 20.49
N GLY A 389 6.59 -7.27 19.98
CA GLY A 389 5.34 -7.20 20.72
C GLY A 389 4.28 -6.39 20.00
N PRO A 390 3.05 -6.33 20.51
CA PRO A 390 1.94 -5.63 19.87
C PRO A 390 2.22 -4.14 19.63
N GLU A 391 1.71 -3.61 18.52
CA GLU A 391 1.98 -2.26 17.99
C GLU A 391 1.88 -1.14 19.05
N TYR A 392 0.83 -1.15 19.85
CA TYR A 392 0.56 -0.09 20.84
C TYR A 392 1.19 -0.35 22.21
N ASN A 393 1.97 -1.41 22.35
CA ASN A 393 2.63 -1.76 23.60
C ASN A 393 4.10 -1.32 23.58
N THR A 394 4.69 -1.21 24.78
CA THR A 394 6.16 -1.07 24.87
C THR A 394 6.81 -2.35 24.34
N PRO A 395 7.71 -2.24 23.35
CA PRO A 395 8.40 -3.41 22.79
C PRO A 395 9.19 -4.17 23.86
N SER A 396 9.28 -5.50 23.72
CA SER A 396 10.17 -6.30 24.57
C SER A 396 11.62 -5.94 24.27
N PRO A 397 12.41 -5.51 25.27
CA PRO A 397 13.81 -5.12 25.06
C PRO A 397 14.72 -6.32 24.74
N ASP A 398 14.27 -7.56 24.95
CA ASP A 398 15.06 -8.77 24.67
C ASP A 398 15.43 -8.90 23.18
N ALA A 399 14.62 -8.30 22.30
CA ALA A 399 14.86 -8.26 20.86
C ALA A 399 15.58 -6.97 20.39
N PHE A 400 16.01 -6.09 21.32
CA PHE A 400 16.72 -4.87 20.97
C PHE A 400 18.05 -5.17 20.26
N GLY A 401 18.32 -4.43 19.18
CA GLY A 401 19.61 -4.51 18.49
C GLY A 401 19.60 -3.72 17.19
N TYR A 402 20.75 -3.63 16.54
CA TYR A 402 20.89 -2.93 15.27
C TYR A 402 21.95 -3.57 14.37
N VAL A 403 21.83 -3.33 13.07
CA VAL A 403 22.87 -3.60 12.05
C VAL A 403 23.33 -2.28 11.46
N LEU A 404 24.65 -2.10 11.30
CA LEU A 404 25.24 -0.91 10.68
C LEU A 404 25.64 -1.20 9.23
N LEU A 405 25.38 -0.23 8.36
CA LEU A 405 25.66 -0.29 6.93
C LEU A 405 26.43 0.98 6.50
N ASP A 406 27.36 0.82 5.60
CA ASP A 406 28.03 1.93 4.93
C ASP A 406 27.55 2.02 3.48
N ILE A 407 26.98 3.16 3.08
CA ILE A 407 26.44 3.40 1.74
C ILE A 407 27.09 4.67 1.17
N ASP A 408 27.65 4.59 -0.04
CA ASP A 408 28.30 5.70 -0.73
C ASP A 408 27.27 6.53 -1.51
N LEU A 409 26.84 7.66 -0.93
CA LEU A 409 25.89 8.59 -1.54
C LEU A 409 26.58 9.44 -2.61
N GLN A 410 26.07 9.37 -3.83
CA GLN A 410 26.54 10.19 -4.94
C GLN A 410 25.98 11.61 -4.86
N SER A 411 26.74 12.59 -5.34
CA SER A 411 26.24 13.97 -5.44
C SER A 411 24.98 14.04 -6.32
N LYS A 412 24.12 15.00 -6.01
CA LYS A 412 22.98 15.33 -6.88
C LYS A 412 23.52 15.62 -8.29
N LYS A 413 22.90 15.02 -9.31
CA LYS A 413 23.28 15.34 -10.68
C LYS A 413 23.00 16.83 -10.90
N SER A 414 24.02 17.62 -11.20
CA SER A 414 23.79 18.98 -11.69
C SER A 414 23.03 18.83 -13.01
N VAL A 415 21.76 19.23 -13.03
CA VAL A 415 21.06 19.42 -14.30
C VAL A 415 21.84 20.52 -15.00
N SER A 416 22.59 20.18 -16.05
CA SER A 416 23.13 21.21 -16.93
C SER A 416 21.92 21.98 -17.46
N GLU A 417 21.92 23.29 -17.30
CA GLU A 417 20.80 24.20 -17.59
C GLU A 417 20.24 24.10 -19.04
N THR A 418 20.67 23.13 -19.83
CA THR A 418 20.37 23.04 -21.27
C THR A 418 19.77 21.72 -21.76
N SER A 419 19.61 20.68 -20.92
CA SER A 419 18.96 19.45 -21.40
C SER A 419 17.49 19.44 -21.03
N ILE A 420 16.63 19.66 -22.00
CA ILE A 420 15.18 19.44 -21.85
C ILE A 420 14.96 17.93 -21.64
N PRO A 421 14.42 17.50 -20.47
CA PRO A 421 14.10 16.12 -20.21
C PRO A 421 13.29 15.46 -21.33
N SER A 422 13.52 14.17 -21.57
CA SER A 422 12.86 13.44 -22.68
C SER A 422 11.33 13.47 -22.58
N TRP A 423 10.78 13.42 -21.37
CA TRP A 423 9.34 13.45 -21.15
C TRP A 423 8.71 14.81 -21.52
N ILE A 424 9.42 15.94 -21.39
CA ILE A 424 8.96 17.25 -21.89
C ILE A 424 8.85 17.22 -23.40
N LYS A 425 9.83 16.61 -24.05
CA LYS A 425 9.82 16.44 -25.52
C LYS A 425 8.65 15.56 -25.94
N ASN A 426 8.37 14.49 -25.18
CA ASN A 426 7.24 13.61 -25.43
C ASN A 426 5.90 14.35 -25.23
N ASN A 427 5.73 15.09 -24.13
CA ASN A 427 4.52 15.90 -23.90
C ASN A 427 4.33 16.96 -24.97
N ALA A 428 5.40 17.63 -25.41
CA ALA A 428 5.34 18.58 -26.50
C ALA A 428 4.97 17.91 -27.84
N GLY A 429 5.46 16.68 -28.07
CA GLY A 429 5.07 15.86 -29.21
C GLY A 429 3.59 15.48 -29.16
N TRP A 430 3.12 14.94 -28.04
CA TRP A 430 1.73 14.55 -27.87
C TRP A 430 0.75 15.73 -27.96
N TRP A 431 1.15 16.90 -27.46
CA TRP A 431 0.38 18.13 -27.64
C TRP A 431 0.35 18.57 -29.12
N ALA A 432 1.48 18.56 -29.81
CA ALA A 432 1.57 18.88 -31.23
C ALA A 432 0.75 17.93 -32.11
N ASP A 433 0.68 16.65 -31.71
CA ASP A 433 -0.09 15.59 -32.39
C ASP A 433 -1.58 15.58 -31.96
N GLY A 434 -2.00 16.49 -31.06
CA GLY A 434 -3.37 16.57 -30.56
C GLY A 434 -3.77 15.43 -29.62
N GLN A 435 -2.82 14.73 -29.05
CA GLN A 435 -3.04 13.61 -28.13
C GLN A 435 -3.28 14.08 -26.68
N ILE A 436 -2.86 15.29 -26.34
CA ILE A 436 -3.18 15.98 -25.09
C ILE A 436 -3.70 17.39 -25.37
N ASP A 437 -4.58 17.90 -24.53
CA ASP A 437 -5.14 19.25 -24.66
C ASP A 437 -4.19 20.33 -24.12
N ASP A 438 -4.51 21.59 -24.40
CA ASP A 438 -3.75 22.76 -23.97
C ASP A 438 -3.63 22.84 -22.43
N ASN A 439 -4.69 22.50 -21.70
CA ASN A 439 -4.71 22.57 -20.24
C ASN A 439 -3.75 21.54 -19.62
N SER A 440 -3.74 20.32 -20.14
CA SER A 440 -2.84 19.25 -19.73
C SER A 440 -1.38 19.63 -19.98
N PHE A 441 -1.08 20.21 -21.15
CA PHE A 441 0.26 20.68 -21.50
C PHE A 441 0.70 21.83 -20.59
N VAL A 442 -0.16 22.83 -20.36
CA VAL A 442 0.11 23.99 -19.49
C VAL A 442 0.30 23.54 -18.04
N SER A 443 -0.51 22.60 -17.55
CA SER A 443 -0.34 22.03 -16.21
C SER A 443 1.02 21.37 -16.01
N GLY A 444 1.51 20.64 -17.03
CA GLY A 444 2.85 20.08 -17.05
C GLY A 444 3.95 21.16 -16.97
N LEU A 445 3.80 22.27 -17.72
CA LEU A 445 4.73 23.41 -17.66
C LEU A 445 4.70 24.10 -16.30
N GLN A 446 3.53 24.31 -15.71
CA GLN A 446 3.37 24.90 -14.37
C GLN A 446 4.05 24.07 -13.29
N TRP A 447 3.93 22.75 -13.38
CA TRP A 447 4.61 21.83 -12.47
C TRP A 447 6.13 21.98 -12.58
N LEU A 448 6.70 22.08 -13.79
CA LEU A 448 8.13 22.30 -14.02
C LEU A 448 8.63 23.58 -13.38
N ILE A 449 7.87 24.65 -13.50
CA ILE A 449 8.19 25.95 -12.91
C ILE A 449 8.13 25.86 -11.38
N SER A 450 7.08 25.26 -10.84
CA SER A 450 6.87 25.10 -9.40
C SER A 450 7.94 24.25 -8.72
N ASN A 451 8.48 23.28 -9.43
CA ASN A 451 9.56 22.41 -8.94
C ASN A 451 10.99 22.93 -9.28
N GLY A 452 11.10 24.14 -9.84
CA GLY A 452 12.37 24.78 -10.13
C GLY A 452 13.17 24.13 -11.26
N ILE A 453 12.55 23.25 -12.05
CA ILE A 453 13.16 22.56 -13.20
C ILE A 453 13.22 23.53 -14.38
N MET A 454 12.23 24.41 -14.52
CA MET A 454 12.15 25.46 -15.51
C MET A 454 12.08 26.82 -14.81
N LYS A 455 12.95 27.75 -15.21
CA LYS A 455 12.91 29.15 -14.76
C LYS A 455 12.41 30.02 -15.93
N ILE A 456 11.39 30.82 -15.66
CA ILE A 456 10.97 31.89 -16.55
C ILE A 456 11.79 33.11 -16.17
N SER A 457 12.64 33.60 -17.08
CA SER A 457 13.43 34.85 -16.94
C SER A 457 12.59 36.06 -17.28
#